data_0476114a72d5a771fd06254d128b602b
#
_entry.id   0476114a72d5a771fd06254d128b602b
#
_cell.length_a   1.000
_cell.length_b   1.000
_cell.length_c   1.000
_cell.angle_alpha   90.00
_cell.angle_beta   90.00
_cell.angle_gamma   90.00
#
_symmetry.space_group_name_H-M   'P 1'
#
loop_
_entity.id
_entity.type
_entity.pdbx_description
1 polymer ?
#
loop_
_entity_poly.entity_id
_entity_poly.type
_entity_poly.pdbx_seq_one_letter_code
_entity_poly.pdbx_strand_id
1 'polypeptide(L)'
;MPKEDFIQQLKQMGYEVEDLGGNRIAFEYEIPCGKKAGQKIRLGFDVPQDFPLTPPPGPHISPRLLPNQSGGTHPTGGIHDSPFGSEWHYWSRPISHWSNTKRTAKDVMAHIRHLFDTL
;
A
#
# COMPACT_ATOMS: atom_id res chain seq x y z
N MET A 1 -8.28 -9.14 -16.22
CA MET A 1 -8.46 -9.49 -14.79
C MET A 1 -7.95 -8.37 -13.93
N PRO A 2 -8.64 -7.98 -12.86
CA PRO A 2 -8.24 -6.81 -12.06
C PRO A 2 -6.84 -6.89 -11.47
N LYS A 3 -6.46 -8.04 -10.92
CA LYS A 3 -5.14 -8.20 -10.35
C LYS A 3 -4.05 -8.04 -11.39
N GLU A 4 -4.22 -8.63 -12.54
CA GLU A 4 -3.24 -8.56 -13.63
C GLU A 4 -3.12 -7.15 -14.17
N ASP A 5 -4.22 -6.41 -14.23
CA ASP A 5 -4.20 -5.01 -14.67
C ASP A 5 -3.40 -4.16 -13.68
N PHE A 6 -3.61 -4.37 -12.40
CA PHE A 6 -2.88 -3.67 -11.35
C PHE A 6 -1.39 -4.00 -11.41
N ILE A 7 -1.05 -5.28 -11.54
CA ILE A 7 0.34 -5.74 -11.68
C ILE A 7 0.99 -5.08 -12.89
N GLN A 8 0.30 -5.07 -14.02
CA GLN A 8 0.85 -4.51 -15.26
C GLN A 8 1.14 -3.02 -15.11
N GLN A 9 0.24 -2.29 -14.46
CA GLN A 9 0.42 -0.87 -14.23
C GLN A 9 1.63 -0.62 -13.31
N LEU A 10 1.79 -1.42 -12.26
CA LEU A 10 2.95 -1.30 -11.37
C LEU A 10 4.26 -1.62 -12.07
N LYS A 11 4.25 -2.64 -12.95
CA LYS A 11 5.44 -2.98 -13.73
C LYS A 11 5.84 -1.84 -14.66
N GLN A 12 4.87 -1.16 -15.25
CA GLN A 12 5.13 0.01 -16.09
C GLN A 12 5.74 1.16 -15.29
N MET A 13 5.52 1.19 -13.98
CA MET A 13 6.12 2.18 -13.09
C MET A 13 7.52 1.77 -12.62
N GLY A 14 8.00 0.59 -13.01
CA GLY A 14 9.34 0.11 -12.65
C GLY A 14 9.41 -0.85 -11.48
N TYR A 15 8.27 -1.27 -10.93
CA TYR A 15 8.28 -2.20 -9.82
C TYR A 15 8.31 -3.65 -10.28
N GLU A 16 9.03 -4.49 -9.55
CA GLU A 16 9.03 -5.93 -9.78
C GLU A 16 7.98 -6.54 -8.86
N VAL A 17 6.85 -6.91 -9.43
CA VAL A 17 5.68 -7.35 -8.67
C VAL A 17 5.63 -8.85 -8.56
N GLU A 18 5.42 -9.33 -7.31
CA GLU A 18 5.28 -10.75 -7.04
C GLU A 18 3.81 -11.07 -6.83
N ASP A 19 3.32 -12.08 -7.53
CA ASP A 19 1.94 -12.55 -7.38
C ASP A 19 1.92 -13.57 -6.24
N LEU A 20 1.20 -13.26 -5.17
CA LEU A 20 1.14 -14.11 -3.98
C LEU A 20 -0.04 -15.08 -3.99
N GLY A 21 -0.80 -15.10 -5.08
CA GLY A 21 -1.98 -15.94 -5.18
C GLY A 21 -3.24 -15.22 -4.73
N GLY A 22 -4.40 -15.74 -5.10
CA GLY A 22 -5.67 -15.05 -4.85
C GLY A 22 -5.65 -13.66 -5.44
N ASN A 23 -6.04 -12.68 -4.65
CA ASN A 23 -6.03 -11.27 -5.06
C ASN A 23 -4.80 -10.52 -4.52
N ARG A 24 -3.80 -11.21 -4.01
CA ARG A 24 -2.67 -10.60 -3.30
C ARG A 24 -1.43 -10.49 -4.15
N ILE A 25 -0.79 -9.33 -4.05
CA ILE A 25 0.48 -9.05 -4.70
C ILE A 25 1.41 -8.35 -3.72
N ALA A 26 2.71 -8.37 -3.98
CA ALA A 26 3.68 -7.63 -3.17
C ALA A 26 4.86 -7.21 -4.04
N PHE A 27 5.55 -6.16 -3.63
CA PHE A 27 6.75 -5.68 -4.31
C PHE A 27 7.62 -4.86 -3.35
N GLU A 28 8.90 -4.74 -3.68
CA GLU A 28 9.83 -3.93 -2.89
C GLU A 28 9.57 -2.45 -3.18
N TYR A 29 9.60 -1.64 -2.14
CA TYR A 29 9.36 -0.21 -2.25
C TYR A 29 10.35 0.54 -1.37
N GLU A 30 11.03 1.53 -1.93
CA GLU A 30 11.89 2.41 -1.16
C GLU A 30 11.09 3.67 -0.84
N ILE A 31 10.98 3.98 0.45
CA ILE A 31 10.19 5.12 0.90
C ILE A 31 10.86 6.41 0.42
N PRO A 32 10.18 7.23 -0.40
CA PRO A 32 10.82 8.38 -1.04
C PRO A 32 10.84 9.65 -0.21
N CYS A 33 10.06 9.71 0.86
CA CYS A 33 9.88 10.97 1.58
C CYS A 33 9.43 10.72 3.01
N GLY A 34 9.37 11.77 3.81
CA GLY A 34 8.95 11.69 5.21
C GLY A 34 10.08 11.20 6.12
N LYS A 35 9.72 10.88 7.36
CA LYS A 35 10.71 10.52 8.38
C LYS A 35 11.37 9.18 8.13
N LYS A 36 10.78 8.34 7.30
CA LYS A 36 11.33 7.03 6.99
C LYS A 36 11.95 6.95 5.61
N ALA A 37 12.20 8.09 4.99
CA ALA A 37 12.77 8.17 3.64
C ALA A 37 14.05 7.34 3.53
N GLY A 38 14.19 6.61 2.45
CA GLY A 38 15.34 5.75 2.18
C GLY A 38 15.23 4.33 2.71
N GLN A 39 14.23 4.06 3.54
CA GLN A 39 14.03 2.71 4.06
C GLN A 39 13.37 1.85 3.00
N LYS A 40 13.89 0.65 2.79
CA LYS A 40 13.29 -0.31 1.86
C LYS A 40 12.35 -1.23 2.61
N ILE A 41 11.15 -1.37 2.07
CA ILE A 41 10.12 -2.24 2.65
C ILE A 41 9.50 -3.06 1.54
N ARG A 42 8.65 -3.99 1.90
CA ARG A 42 7.77 -4.65 0.94
C ARG A 42 6.37 -4.12 1.16
N LEU A 43 5.72 -3.74 0.06
CA LEU A 43 4.32 -3.35 0.07
C LEU A 43 3.49 -4.47 -0.52
N GLY A 44 2.37 -4.76 0.12
CA GLY A 44 1.43 -5.73 -0.41
C GLY A 44 0.05 -5.13 -0.52
N PHE A 45 -0.72 -5.59 -1.49
CA PHE A 45 -2.10 -5.16 -1.69
C PHE A 45 -2.99 -6.35 -1.94
N ASP A 46 -4.21 -6.27 -1.40
CA ASP A 46 -5.26 -7.21 -1.72
C ASP A 46 -6.13 -6.49 -2.75
N VAL A 47 -6.01 -6.86 -4.02
CA VAL A 47 -6.65 -6.13 -5.12
C VAL A 47 -8.11 -6.56 -5.24
N PRO A 48 -9.08 -5.62 -5.09
CA PRO A 48 -10.49 -5.98 -5.21
C PRO A 48 -10.83 -6.54 -6.58
N GLN A 49 -11.78 -7.45 -6.62
CA GLN A 49 -12.20 -8.07 -7.87
C GLN A 49 -12.84 -7.07 -8.82
N ASP A 50 -13.38 -5.98 -8.30
CA ASP A 50 -13.98 -4.93 -9.11
C ASP A 50 -13.04 -3.74 -9.34
N PHE A 51 -11.74 -3.88 -9.02
CA PHE A 51 -10.76 -2.85 -9.39
C PHE A 51 -10.86 -2.61 -10.91
N PRO A 52 -10.91 -1.40 -11.39
CA PRO A 52 -10.62 -0.12 -10.73
C PRO A 52 -11.79 0.63 -10.12
N LEU A 53 -12.97 0.05 -10.06
CA LEU A 53 -14.10 0.72 -9.39
C LEU A 53 -13.80 0.93 -7.91
N THR A 54 -13.23 -0.09 -7.27
CA THR A 54 -12.85 -0.05 -5.86
C THR A 54 -11.33 -0.11 -5.75
N PRO A 55 -10.70 0.77 -4.97
CA PRO A 55 -9.25 0.72 -4.77
C PRO A 55 -8.90 -0.36 -3.75
N PRO A 56 -7.64 -0.81 -3.69
CA PRO A 56 -7.18 -1.61 -2.56
C PRO A 56 -7.43 -0.86 -1.25
N PRO A 57 -7.89 -1.53 -0.20
CA PRO A 57 -8.32 -0.82 1.02
C PRO A 57 -7.19 -0.17 1.82
N GLY A 58 -5.96 -0.63 1.66
CA GLY A 58 -4.80 -0.05 2.30
C GLY A 58 -3.60 -0.94 2.08
N PRO A 59 -2.40 -0.47 2.43
CA PRO A 59 -1.21 -1.25 2.20
C PRO A 59 -0.95 -2.26 3.31
N HIS A 60 -0.38 -3.39 2.95
CA HIS A 60 0.25 -4.32 3.88
C HIS A 60 1.75 -4.07 3.82
N ILE A 61 2.42 -3.99 4.95
CA ILE A 61 3.81 -3.54 5.02
C ILE A 61 4.66 -4.53 5.81
N SER A 62 5.78 -4.91 5.22
CA SER A 62 6.78 -5.75 5.85
C SER A 62 8.16 -5.09 5.72
N PRO A 63 8.98 -5.07 6.77
CA PRO A 63 8.71 -5.57 8.11
C PRO A 63 7.63 -4.75 8.82
N ARG A 64 7.20 -5.23 9.97
CA ARG A 64 6.16 -4.56 10.74
C ARG A 64 6.63 -3.16 11.12
N LEU A 65 5.99 -2.17 10.51
CA LEU A 65 6.39 -0.80 10.64
C LEU A 65 5.19 0.00 11.12
N LEU A 66 5.33 0.69 12.21
CA LEU A 66 4.25 1.55 12.70
C LEU A 66 4.42 2.95 12.15
N PRO A 67 3.32 3.66 11.90
CA PRO A 67 3.41 5.06 11.59
C PRO A 67 4.11 5.77 12.73
N ASN A 68 4.88 6.77 12.36
CA ASN A 68 5.59 7.50 13.40
C ASN A 68 4.63 8.24 14.30
N GLN A 69 4.86 8.16 15.62
CA GLN A 69 4.04 8.83 16.49
C GLN A 69 4.72 9.52 17.49
N SER A 70 4.83 10.76 17.31
CA SER A 70 5.32 11.55 18.37
C SER A 70 4.17 12.34 18.90
N GLY A 71 3.73 12.01 19.98
CA GLY A 71 2.75 12.82 20.65
C GLY A 71 1.36 12.28 20.59
N GLY A 72 0.70 12.24 21.40
CA GLY A 72 -0.56 11.88 21.92
C GLY A 72 -1.59 11.27 21.01
N THR A 73 -1.58 11.55 19.77
CA THR A 73 -2.53 10.93 18.88
C THR A 73 -2.13 9.50 18.64
N HIS A 74 -3.13 8.64 18.75
CA HIS A 74 -2.87 7.24 18.66
C HIS A 74 -2.45 6.82 17.27
N PRO A 75 -1.29 6.44 17.16
CA PRO A 75 -0.68 6.20 15.90
C PRO A 75 -0.89 4.86 15.36
N THR A 76 -1.25 3.94 16.17
CA THR A 76 -1.59 2.61 15.73
C THR A 76 -3.07 2.50 15.36
N GLY A 77 -3.79 3.61 15.37
CA GLY A 77 -5.18 3.61 14.94
C GLY A 77 -5.28 3.09 13.51
N GLY A 78 -6.05 2.01 13.30
CA GLY A 78 -6.19 1.39 12.01
C GLY A 78 -5.02 0.49 11.60
N ILE A 79 -4.08 0.19 12.49
CA ILE A 79 -2.99 -0.75 12.23
C ILE A 79 -3.39 -2.11 12.80
N HIS A 80 -3.33 -3.13 11.96
CA HIS A 80 -3.80 -4.46 12.32
C HIS A 80 -2.79 -5.53 11.90
N ASP A 81 -2.99 -6.74 12.40
CA ASP A 81 -2.24 -7.88 11.89
C ASP A 81 -2.66 -8.11 10.44
N SER A 82 -1.72 -8.54 9.63
CA SER A 82 -1.96 -8.75 8.22
C SER A 82 -2.10 -10.23 7.89
N PRO A 83 -3.04 -10.59 6.99
CA PRO A 83 -3.12 -11.97 6.51
C PRO A 83 -1.93 -12.35 5.60
N PHE A 84 -1.07 -11.38 5.24
CA PHE A 84 0.12 -11.67 4.43
C PHE A 84 1.19 -12.42 5.23
N GLY A 85 1.16 -12.34 6.56
CA GLY A 85 2.10 -13.07 7.39
C GLY A 85 2.41 -12.36 8.71
N SER A 86 3.13 -13.05 9.60
CA SER A 86 3.48 -12.52 10.92
C SER A 86 4.45 -11.35 10.87
N GLU A 87 5.19 -11.20 9.77
CA GLU A 87 6.14 -10.11 9.60
C GLU A 87 5.50 -8.86 8.98
N TRP A 88 4.19 -8.88 8.80
CA TRP A 88 3.46 -7.82 8.13
C TRP A 88 2.48 -7.13 9.04
N HIS A 89 2.28 -5.80 8.79
CA HIS A 89 1.16 -5.05 9.36
C HIS A 89 0.25 -4.62 8.22
N TYR A 90 -1.02 -4.54 8.50
CA TYR A 90 -2.00 -3.95 7.59
C TYR A 90 -2.36 -2.56 8.09
N TRP A 91 -2.21 -1.56 7.22
CA TRP A 91 -2.58 -0.18 7.52
C TRP A 91 -3.92 0.13 6.87
N SER A 92 -4.97 0.24 7.69
CA SER A 92 -6.29 0.62 7.19
C SER A 92 -6.30 2.12 6.87
N ARG A 93 -5.90 2.45 5.66
CA ARG A 93 -5.79 3.83 5.18
C ARG A 93 -6.41 3.93 3.81
N PRO A 94 -7.77 3.94 3.73
CA PRO A 94 -8.45 3.94 2.44
C PRO A 94 -8.24 5.26 1.70
N ILE A 95 -8.36 5.19 0.38
CA ILE A 95 -8.29 6.37 -0.48
C ILE A 95 -9.68 7.00 -0.52
N SER A 96 -9.86 8.12 0.18
CA SER A 96 -11.17 8.72 0.35
C SER A 96 -11.69 9.48 -0.87
N HIS A 97 -10.81 9.77 -1.83
CA HIS A 97 -11.17 10.55 -3.02
C HIS A 97 -10.96 9.78 -4.32
N TRP A 98 -11.09 8.46 -4.26
CA TRP A 98 -10.82 7.58 -5.40
C TRP A 98 -11.62 7.97 -6.65
N SER A 99 -12.88 8.37 -6.47
CA SER A 99 -13.73 8.74 -7.59
C SER A 99 -13.23 9.99 -8.33
N ASN A 100 -12.38 10.79 -7.70
CA ASN A 100 -11.81 11.98 -8.31
C ASN A 100 -10.46 11.72 -8.97
N THR A 101 -10.01 10.47 -8.98
CA THR A 101 -8.73 10.09 -9.59
C THR A 101 -9.00 9.38 -10.91
N LYS A 102 -7.93 9.02 -11.61
CA LYS A 102 -8.02 8.22 -12.83
C LYS A 102 -8.18 6.73 -12.52
N ARG A 103 -8.20 6.36 -11.24
CA ARG A 103 -8.40 4.98 -10.77
C ARG A 103 -7.35 4.02 -11.31
N THR A 104 -6.09 4.42 -11.20
CA THR A 104 -4.96 3.59 -11.66
C THR A 104 -4.04 3.23 -10.50
N ALA A 105 -3.12 2.30 -10.73
CA ALA A 105 -2.08 1.98 -9.75
C ALA A 105 -1.25 3.20 -9.39
N LYS A 106 -1.06 4.12 -10.34
CA LYS A 106 -0.33 5.36 -10.09
C LYS A 106 -1.03 6.19 -9.01
N ASP A 107 -2.36 6.24 -9.02
CA ASP A 107 -3.14 6.95 -8.01
C ASP A 107 -3.01 6.28 -6.64
N VAL A 108 -2.99 4.95 -6.61
CA VAL A 108 -2.76 4.20 -5.39
C VAL A 108 -1.37 4.54 -4.82
N MET A 109 -0.35 4.54 -5.66
CA MET A 109 1.02 4.84 -5.21
C MET A 109 1.19 6.29 -4.78
N ALA A 110 0.46 7.22 -5.36
CA ALA A 110 0.44 8.60 -4.90
C ALA A 110 -0.12 8.69 -3.47
N HIS A 111 -1.14 7.92 -3.18
CA HIS A 111 -1.70 7.84 -1.83
C HIS A 111 -0.68 7.24 -0.85
N ILE A 112 0.01 6.17 -1.24
CA ILE A 112 1.04 5.55 -0.41
C ILE A 112 2.17 6.55 -0.09
N ARG A 113 2.62 7.29 -1.10
CA ARG A 113 3.65 8.31 -0.90
C ARG A 113 3.18 9.37 0.11
N HIS A 114 1.93 9.78 0.01
CA HIS A 114 1.34 10.75 0.92
C HIS A 114 1.31 10.22 2.35
N LEU A 115 0.97 8.94 2.54
CA LEU A 115 0.97 8.32 3.86
C LEU A 115 2.36 8.41 4.51
N PHE A 116 3.43 8.11 3.77
CA PHE A 116 4.78 8.18 4.31
C PHE A 116 5.25 9.62 4.51
N ASP A 117 4.80 10.54 3.67
CA ASP A 117 5.17 11.94 3.77
C ASP A 117 4.58 12.60 5.03
N THR A 118 3.45 12.12 5.49
CA THR A 118 2.75 12.70 6.65
C THR A 118 3.04 11.96 7.97
N LEU A 119 3.90 10.97 7.94
CA LEU A 119 4.26 10.27 9.18
C LEU A 119 5.08 11.11 10.13
#